data_6742a39a323fb1555d69aec19fad9b8d
#
_entry.id   6742a39a323fb1555d69aec19fad9b8d
#
_cell.length_a   1.000
_cell.length_b   1.000
_cell.length_c   1.000
_cell.angle_alpha   90.00
_cell.angle_beta   90.00
_cell.angle_gamma   90.00
#
_symmetry.space_group_name_H-M   'P 1'
#
loop_
_entity.id
_entity.type
_entity.pdbx_description
1 polymer ?
#
loop_
_entity_poly.entity_id
_entity_poly.type
_entity_poly.pdbx_seq_one_letter_code
_entity_poly.pdbx_strand_id
1 'polypeptide(L)'
;LSIPRDFRVKLYNTDKYDKINSAYAYGGIDLTAATIEENFGIPIHYYSLINFKGFQDLVDALDGIDVNVEKNISFPDRITNTQFSLKKGEQTLSGIEALNYSRFRGDGEGDFGRVRRQQQVVGSIIDKTVSFRSIPKITKIFDAINKNYESNVNFTDISLLALKFRNIDSDDLRTIPFETT
;
A
#
# COMPACT_ATOMS: atom_id res chain seq x y z
N LEU A 1 3.79 -4.99 -8.67
CA LEU A 1 3.60 -6.35 -8.13
C LEU A 1 3.12 -6.25 -6.69
N SER A 2 1.93 -6.80 -6.36
CA SER A 2 1.43 -6.93 -5.00
C SER A 2 1.69 -8.37 -4.53
N ILE A 3 2.50 -8.53 -3.50
CA ILE A 3 2.85 -9.85 -2.95
C ILE A 3 2.08 -10.04 -1.64
N PRO A 4 1.21 -11.07 -1.52
CA PRO A 4 0.53 -11.36 -0.27
C PRO A 4 1.56 -11.67 0.83
N ARG A 5 1.36 -11.11 2.02
CA ARG A 5 2.31 -11.27 3.14
C ARG A 5 2.57 -12.73 3.55
N ASP A 6 1.59 -13.61 3.31
CA ASP A 6 1.65 -15.02 3.66
C ASP A 6 2.14 -15.90 2.51
N PHE A 7 2.60 -15.27 1.41
CA PHE A 7 3.16 -15.98 0.25
C PHE A 7 4.43 -16.73 0.67
N ARG A 8 4.52 -18.03 0.32
CA ARG A 8 5.64 -18.87 0.70
C ARG A 8 6.78 -18.71 -0.29
N VAL A 9 7.94 -18.30 0.22
CA VAL A 9 9.16 -18.02 -0.55
C VAL A 9 10.36 -18.71 0.09
N LYS A 10 11.42 -18.92 -0.67
CA LYS A 10 12.74 -19.26 -0.13
C LYS A 10 13.36 -17.99 0.43
N LEU A 11 13.74 -17.99 1.70
CA LEU A 11 14.41 -16.83 2.30
C LEU A 11 15.83 -16.70 1.73
N TYR A 12 16.22 -15.47 1.40
CA TYR A 12 17.52 -15.15 0.82
C TYR A 12 18.68 -15.79 1.61
N ASN A 13 19.62 -16.37 0.86
CA ASN A 13 20.83 -16.99 1.41
C ASN A 13 20.56 -18.09 2.45
N THR A 14 19.43 -18.80 2.36
CA THR A 14 19.09 -19.93 3.22
C THR A 14 18.44 -21.05 2.39
N ASP A 15 18.34 -22.25 2.97
CA ASP A 15 17.51 -23.32 2.42
C ASP A 15 16.10 -23.37 3.04
N LYS A 16 15.71 -22.31 3.75
CA LYS A 16 14.47 -22.24 4.48
C LYS A 16 13.37 -21.63 3.64
N TYR A 17 12.23 -22.30 3.59
CA TYR A 17 11.00 -21.74 3.04
C TYR A 17 10.10 -21.24 4.16
N ASP A 18 9.66 -20.00 4.08
CA ASP A 18 8.77 -19.38 5.05
C ASP A 18 7.85 -18.37 4.34
N LYS A 19 6.94 -17.75 5.08
CA LYS A 19 6.14 -16.64 4.60
C LYS A 19 7.04 -15.42 4.30
N ILE A 20 6.75 -14.70 3.22
CA ILE A 20 7.56 -13.54 2.83
C ILE A 20 7.67 -12.47 3.94
N ASN A 21 6.61 -12.28 4.75
CA ASN A 21 6.65 -11.35 5.87
C ASN A 21 7.62 -11.77 6.99
N SER A 22 8.01 -13.05 7.06
CA SER A 22 9.02 -13.53 8.01
C SER A 22 10.40 -12.99 7.70
N ALA A 23 10.70 -12.67 6.42
CA ALA A 23 11.96 -12.03 6.04
C ALA A 23 12.15 -10.70 6.76
N TYR A 24 11.08 -9.89 6.86
CA TYR A 24 11.13 -8.63 7.60
C TYR A 24 11.36 -8.84 9.10
N ALA A 25 10.72 -9.84 9.69
CA ALA A 25 10.89 -10.15 11.11
C ALA A 25 12.30 -10.65 11.46
N TYR A 26 12.96 -11.34 10.53
CA TYR A 26 14.30 -11.91 10.75
C TYR A 26 15.45 -10.96 10.40
N GLY A 27 15.31 -10.15 9.38
CA GLY A 27 16.40 -9.31 8.87
C GLY A 27 15.95 -7.97 8.28
N GLY A 28 14.78 -7.49 8.67
CA GLY A 28 14.30 -6.17 8.27
C GLY A 28 14.10 -6.02 6.77
N ILE A 29 14.28 -4.80 6.31
CA ILE A 29 14.05 -4.43 4.91
C ILE A 29 15.07 -5.06 3.97
N ASP A 30 16.33 -5.18 4.40
CA ASP A 30 17.42 -5.71 3.58
C ASP A 30 17.16 -7.18 3.23
N LEU A 31 16.81 -8.01 4.21
CA LEU A 31 16.47 -9.41 3.96
C LEU A 31 15.18 -9.55 3.13
N THR A 32 14.22 -8.65 3.34
CA THR A 32 12.98 -8.64 2.57
C THR A 32 13.26 -8.32 1.10
N ALA A 33 14.02 -7.28 0.81
CA ALA A 33 14.39 -6.87 -0.54
C ALA A 33 15.15 -8.00 -1.25
N ALA A 34 16.21 -8.52 -0.63
CA ALA A 34 17.00 -9.62 -1.19
C ALA A 34 16.16 -10.89 -1.44
N THR A 35 15.21 -11.20 -0.55
CA THR A 35 14.28 -12.32 -0.73
C THR A 35 13.34 -12.11 -1.94
N ILE A 36 12.85 -10.89 -2.13
CA ILE A 36 12.03 -10.53 -3.30
C ILE A 36 12.86 -10.64 -4.58
N GLU A 37 14.06 -10.09 -4.59
CA GLU A 37 14.96 -10.13 -5.75
C GLU A 37 15.27 -11.57 -6.17
N GLU A 38 15.61 -12.46 -5.21
CA GLU A 38 15.94 -13.85 -5.50
C GLU A 38 14.75 -14.64 -6.03
N ASN A 39 13.56 -14.46 -5.45
CA ASN A 39 12.38 -15.26 -5.81
C ASN A 39 11.66 -14.76 -7.07
N PHE A 40 11.72 -13.46 -7.36
CA PHE A 40 10.95 -12.86 -8.46
C PHE A 40 11.81 -12.28 -9.59
N GLY A 41 13.13 -12.23 -9.43
CA GLY A 41 14.05 -11.68 -10.44
C GLY A 41 13.86 -10.17 -10.67
N ILE A 42 13.32 -9.44 -9.70
CA ILE A 42 13.00 -8.01 -9.81
C ILE A 42 13.97 -7.22 -8.94
N PRO A 43 14.85 -6.37 -9.51
CA PRO A 43 15.76 -5.56 -8.71
C PRO A 43 15.01 -4.52 -7.88
N ILE A 44 15.35 -4.42 -6.59
CA ILE A 44 14.76 -3.45 -5.64
C ILE A 44 15.77 -2.33 -5.37
N HIS A 45 15.56 -1.17 -5.98
CA HIS A 45 16.44 -0.01 -5.83
C HIS A 45 16.02 0.88 -4.66
N TYR A 46 14.72 0.97 -4.41
CA TYR A 46 14.13 1.83 -3.40
C TYR A 46 13.10 1.07 -2.58
N TYR A 47 12.99 1.46 -1.32
CA TYR A 47 11.92 0.98 -0.46
C TYR A 47 11.24 2.15 0.25
N SER A 48 10.01 1.89 0.66
CA SER A 48 9.22 2.79 1.48
C SER A 48 8.45 1.97 2.50
N LEU A 49 8.67 2.22 3.77
CA LEU A 49 7.99 1.60 4.89
C LEU A 49 7.09 2.64 5.56
N ILE A 50 5.82 2.35 5.64
CA ILE A 50 4.83 3.22 6.26
C ILE A 50 4.01 2.42 7.29
N ASN A 51 3.83 2.97 8.48
CA ASN A 51 2.95 2.37 9.47
C ASN A 51 1.50 2.86 9.28
N PHE A 52 0.56 2.31 10.07
CA PHE A 52 -0.87 2.65 9.94
C PHE A 52 -1.15 4.15 10.15
N LYS A 53 -0.44 4.79 11.07
CA LYS A 53 -0.60 6.22 11.30
C LYS A 53 -0.08 7.04 10.11
N GLY A 54 1.10 6.70 9.60
CA GLY A 54 1.66 7.35 8.41
C GLY A 54 0.79 7.16 7.17
N PHE A 55 0.19 5.98 7.01
CA PHE A 55 -0.78 5.74 5.94
C PHE A 55 -2.01 6.66 6.06
N GLN A 56 -2.57 6.80 7.26
CA GLN A 56 -3.69 7.73 7.49
C GLN A 56 -3.27 9.17 7.18
N ASP A 57 -2.12 9.60 7.70
CA ASP A 57 -1.60 10.96 7.50
C ASP A 57 -1.33 11.24 6.01
N LEU A 58 -0.85 10.25 5.25
CA LEU A 58 -0.68 10.34 3.79
C LEU A 58 -2.00 10.61 3.09
N VAL A 59 -3.01 9.79 3.38
CA VAL A 59 -4.34 9.93 2.75
C VAL A 59 -4.99 11.27 3.13
N ASP A 60 -4.89 11.67 4.39
CA ASP A 60 -5.44 12.94 4.86
C ASP A 60 -4.69 14.15 4.25
N ALA A 61 -3.36 14.05 4.05
CA ALA A 61 -2.58 15.09 3.36
C ALA A 61 -2.91 15.23 1.86
N LEU A 62 -3.52 14.17 1.27
CA LEU A 62 -4.07 14.18 -0.08
C LEU A 62 -5.51 14.71 -0.14
N ASP A 63 -6.06 15.21 0.96
CA ASP A 63 -7.47 15.60 1.10
C ASP A 63 -8.43 14.40 0.86
N GLY A 64 -7.99 13.20 1.23
CA GLY A 64 -8.70 11.94 0.99
C GLY A 64 -8.41 11.31 -0.37
N ILE A 65 -8.89 10.08 -0.56
CA ILE A 65 -8.78 9.33 -1.82
C ILE A 65 -10.16 8.89 -2.32
N ASP A 66 -10.34 8.94 -3.63
CA ASP A 66 -11.61 8.57 -4.25
C ASP A 66 -11.63 7.07 -4.53
N VAL A 67 -12.62 6.37 -3.97
CA VAL A 67 -12.75 4.90 -4.01
C VAL A 67 -14.17 4.52 -4.38
N ASN A 68 -14.32 3.59 -5.32
CA ASN A 68 -15.60 2.98 -5.61
C ASN A 68 -15.81 1.75 -4.71
N VAL A 69 -16.52 1.95 -3.61
CA VAL A 69 -16.80 0.90 -2.62
C VAL A 69 -17.80 -0.10 -3.20
N GLU A 70 -17.40 -1.36 -3.35
CA GLU A 70 -18.13 -2.40 -4.08
C GLU A 70 -19.45 -2.81 -3.42
N LYS A 71 -19.58 -2.63 -2.10
CA LYS A 71 -20.77 -3.01 -1.29
C LYS A 71 -20.84 -2.21 0.01
N ASN A 72 -21.99 -2.27 0.68
CA ASN A 72 -22.09 -1.73 2.03
C ASN A 72 -21.20 -2.54 2.99
N ILE A 73 -20.33 -1.85 3.72
CA ILE A 73 -19.42 -2.41 4.71
C ILE A 73 -19.83 -1.84 6.06
N SER A 74 -19.97 -2.70 7.07
CA SER A 74 -20.21 -2.28 8.44
C SER A 74 -19.63 -3.29 9.41
N PHE A 75 -18.83 -2.82 10.37
CA PHE A 75 -18.24 -3.65 11.43
C PHE A 75 -17.83 -2.79 12.63
N PRO A 76 -17.75 -3.36 13.83
CA PRO A 76 -17.23 -2.66 14.99
C PRO A 76 -15.72 -2.42 14.83
N ASP A 77 -15.30 -1.16 14.81
CA ASP A 77 -13.89 -0.79 14.82
C ASP A 77 -13.37 -0.87 16.27
N ARG A 78 -12.49 -1.85 16.52
CA ARG A 78 -11.92 -2.09 17.85
C ARG A 78 -10.89 -1.04 18.26
N ILE A 79 -10.39 -0.22 17.34
CA ILE A 79 -9.39 0.82 17.61
C ILE A 79 -10.09 2.06 18.15
N THR A 80 -11.15 2.50 17.47
CA THR A 80 -11.91 3.69 17.83
C THR A 80 -13.08 3.39 18.78
N ASN A 81 -13.38 2.11 18.99
CA ASN A 81 -14.55 1.62 19.73
C ASN A 81 -15.87 2.19 19.19
N THR A 82 -15.94 2.42 17.88
CA THR A 82 -17.11 2.92 17.16
C THR A 82 -17.56 1.95 16.08
N GLN A 83 -18.76 2.15 15.56
CA GLN A 83 -19.24 1.41 14.39
C GLN A 83 -18.67 2.05 13.11
N PHE A 84 -17.80 1.34 12.41
CA PHE A 84 -17.34 1.71 11.08
C PHE A 84 -18.39 1.37 10.04
N SER A 85 -18.66 2.25 9.10
CA SER A 85 -19.64 2.04 8.05
C SER A 85 -19.28 2.79 6.77
N LEU A 86 -19.30 2.09 5.63
CA LEU A 86 -19.20 2.66 4.29
C LEU A 86 -20.40 2.18 3.46
N LYS A 87 -20.96 3.07 2.65
CA LYS A 87 -21.99 2.73 1.68
C LYS A 87 -21.35 2.26 0.38
N LYS A 88 -22.06 1.47 -0.40
CA LYS A 88 -21.67 1.14 -1.78
C LYS A 88 -21.66 2.40 -2.66
N GLY A 89 -20.70 2.48 -3.57
CA GLY A 89 -20.57 3.53 -4.58
C GLY A 89 -19.31 4.37 -4.44
N GLU A 90 -19.20 5.37 -5.28
CA GLU A 90 -18.07 6.29 -5.28
C GLU A 90 -18.14 7.24 -4.08
N GLN A 91 -17.04 7.35 -3.38
CA GLN A 91 -16.90 8.25 -2.23
C GLN A 91 -15.43 8.57 -1.95
N THR A 92 -15.20 9.75 -1.40
CA THR A 92 -13.86 10.15 -0.93
C THR A 92 -13.67 9.63 0.49
N LEU A 93 -12.65 8.80 0.70
CA LEU A 93 -12.32 8.21 1.99
C LEU A 93 -11.22 9.03 2.68
N SER A 94 -11.43 9.35 3.95
CA SER A 94 -10.38 9.85 4.85
C SER A 94 -9.34 8.77 5.17
N GLY A 95 -8.22 9.14 5.80
CA GLY A 95 -7.16 8.20 6.13
C GLY A 95 -7.63 7.03 6.98
N ILE A 96 -8.48 7.26 7.99
CA ILE A 96 -9.02 6.19 8.83
C ILE A 96 -10.00 5.30 8.06
N GLU A 97 -10.82 5.88 7.19
CA GLU A 97 -11.76 5.11 6.37
C GLU A 97 -11.04 4.26 5.34
N ALA A 98 -10.04 4.80 4.65
CA ALA A 98 -9.19 4.08 3.70
C ALA A 98 -8.43 2.93 4.38
N LEU A 99 -7.90 3.16 5.60
CA LEU A 99 -7.24 2.11 6.37
C LEU A 99 -8.22 0.99 6.73
N ASN A 100 -9.39 1.32 7.26
CA ASN A 100 -10.39 0.34 7.64
C ASN A 100 -10.93 -0.43 6.42
N TYR A 101 -11.18 0.25 5.30
CA TYR A 101 -11.56 -0.36 4.04
C TYR A 101 -10.52 -1.36 3.54
N SER A 102 -9.23 -0.98 3.53
CA SER A 102 -8.13 -1.84 3.08
C SER A 102 -7.91 -3.08 3.97
N ARG A 103 -8.38 -3.07 5.22
CA ARG A 103 -8.22 -4.16 6.20
C ARG A 103 -9.45 -5.04 6.34
N PHE A 104 -10.57 -4.65 5.76
CA PHE A 104 -11.83 -5.38 5.89
C PHE A 104 -11.72 -6.82 5.32
N ARG A 105 -12.25 -7.80 6.09
CA ARG A 105 -12.28 -9.23 5.75
C ARG A 105 -13.64 -9.88 6.04
N GLY A 106 -14.64 -9.09 6.36
CA GLY A 106 -15.97 -9.58 6.80
C GLY A 106 -16.89 -10.03 5.67
N ASP A 107 -16.36 -10.32 4.49
CA ASP A 107 -17.10 -10.84 3.35
C ASP A 107 -16.67 -12.26 2.98
N GLY A 108 -17.48 -12.94 2.19
CA GLY A 108 -17.19 -14.31 1.72
C GLY A 108 -15.95 -14.42 0.83
N GLU A 109 -15.32 -13.30 0.42
CA GLU A 109 -14.09 -13.28 -0.37
C GLU A 109 -12.82 -13.37 0.50
N GLY A 110 -12.94 -13.16 1.81
CA GLY A 110 -11.84 -13.31 2.77
C GLY A 110 -10.59 -12.50 2.40
N ASP A 111 -9.48 -13.20 2.20
CA ASP A 111 -8.19 -12.58 1.90
C ASP A 111 -8.09 -12.00 0.48
N PHE A 112 -8.74 -12.60 -0.49
CA PHE A 112 -8.75 -12.10 -1.88
C PHE A 112 -9.45 -10.73 -1.97
N GLY A 113 -10.60 -10.56 -1.30
CA GLY A 113 -11.29 -9.29 -1.23
C GLY A 113 -10.44 -8.21 -0.57
N ARG A 114 -9.66 -8.57 0.47
CA ARG A 114 -8.71 -7.65 1.11
C ARG A 114 -7.62 -7.20 0.15
N VAL A 115 -6.99 -8.12 -0.58
CA VAL A 115 -5.93 -7.79 -1.55
C VAL A 115 -6.46 -6.86 -2.64
N ARG A 116 -7.64 -7.14 -3.18
CA ARG A 116 -8.30 -6.29 -4.18
C ARG A 116 -8.53 -4.87 -3.65
N ARG A 117 -9.08 -4.73 -2.42
CA ARG A 117 -9.29 -3.42 -1.78
C ARG A 117 -7.98 -2.67 -1.54
N GLN A 118 -6.93 -3.37 -1.13
CA GLN A 118 -5.59 -2.78 -0.99
C GLN A 118 -5.06 -2.26 -2.33
N GLN A 119 -5.20 -3.01 -3.42
CA GLN A 119 -4.80 -2.57 -4.75
C GLN A 119 -5.59 -1.35 -5.20
N GLN A 120 -6.90 -1.32 -4.97
CA GLN A 120 -7.75 -0.17 -5.28
C GLN A 120 -7.32 1.08 -4.51
N VAL A 121 -7.06 0.96 -3.21
CA VAL A 121 -6.57 2.07 -2.37
C VAL A 121 -5.22 2.58 -2.87
N VAL A 122 -4.28 1.68 -3.22
CA VAL A 122 -2.98 2.07 -3.78
C VAL A 122 -3.15 2.80 -5.11
N GLY A 123 -4.02 2.29 -6.00
CA GLY A 123 -4.36 2.95 -7.26
C GLY A 123 -4.91 4.37 -7.03
N SER A 124 -5.89 4.52 -6.14
CA SER A 124 -6.47 5.82 -5.80
C SER A 124 -5.45 6.81 -5.21
N ILE A 125 -4.48 6.33 -4.41
CA ILE A 125 -3.37 7.16 -3.92
C ILE A 125 -2.50 7.64 -5.08
N ILE A 126 -2.16 6.75 -6.03
CA ILE A 126 -1.36 7.09 -7.21
C ILE A 126 -2.09 8.16 -8.04
N ASP A 127 -3.35 7.94 -8.40
CA ASP A 127 -4.15 8.89 -9.19
C ASP A 127 -4.25 10.26 -8.52
N LYS A 128 -4.49 10.25 -7.20
CA LYS A 128 -4.55 11.48 -6.42
C LYS A 128 -3.20 12.20 -6.37
N THR A 129 -2.10 11.46 -6.19
CA THR A 129 -0.73 12.02 -6.15
C THR A 129 -0.34 12.60 -7.51
N VAL A 130 -0.65 11.94 -8.61
CA VAL A 130 -0.38 12.43 -9.97
C VAL A 130 -1.20 13.68 -10.28
N SER A 131 -2.42 13.80 -9.76
CA SER A 131 -3.25 15.01 -9.91
C SER A 131 -2.68 16.22 -9.15
N PHE A 132 -1.91 16.01 -8.08
CA PHE A 132 -1.22 17.05 -7.31
C PHE A 132 0.12 17.45 -7.95
N ARG A 133 0.10 18.01 -9.15
CA ARG A 133 1.30 18.38 -9.94
C ARG A 133 2.16 19.51 -9.35
N SER A 134 1.90 20.01 -8.14
CA SER A 134 2.67 21.10 -7.56
C SER A 134 3.65 20.64 -6.48
N ILE A 135 4.93 20.97 -6.64
CA ILE A 135 6.02 20.68 -5.69
C ILE A 135 5.67 21.09 -4.23
N PRO A 136 5.02 22.25 -3.95
CA PRO A 136 4.67 22.61 -2.59
C PRO A 136 3.69 21.65 -1.88
N LYS A 137 2.83 20.95 -2.62
CA LYS A 137 1.94 19.95 -2.03
C LYS A 137 2.67 18.65 -1.70
N ILE A 138 3.62 18.25 -2.53
CA ILE A 138 4.47 17.06 -2.28
C ILE A 138 5.26 17.25 -0.98
N THR A 139 5.85 18.42 -0.75
CA THR A 139 6.59 18.72 0.48
C THR A 139 5.69 18.59 1.72
N LYS A 140 4.46 19.13 1.66
CA LYS A 140 3.50 18.99 2.76
C LYS A 140 3.13 17.54 3.07
N ILE A 141 3.00 16.70 2.05
CA ILE A 141 2.74 15.26 2.22
C ILE A 141 3.91 14.61 2.97
N PHE A 142 5.15 14.88 2.55
CA PHE A 142 6.34 14.37 3.25
C PHE A 142 6.44 14.84 4.70
N ASP A 143 6.18 16.09 4.96
CA ASP A 143 6.18 16.65 6.32
C ASP A 143 5.12 15.96 7.20
N ALA A 144 3.95 15.66 6.64
CA ALA A 144 2.88 14.99 7.36
C ALA A 144 3.24 13.54 7.75
N ILE A 145 3.92 12.79 6.87
CA ILE A 145 4.22 11.37 7.10
C ILE A 145 5.60 11.13 7.74
N ASN A 146 6.47 12.13 7.80
CA ASN A 146 7.89 12.01 8.15
C ASN A 146 8.18 11.19 9.41
N LYS A 147 7.35 11.31 10.47
CA LYS A 147 7.53 10.56 11.72
C LYS A 147 7.15 9.09 11.64
N ASN A 148 6.40 8.69 10.61
CA ASN A 148 5.77 7.39 10.45
C ASN A 148 6.16 6.72 9.12
N TYR A 149 7.21 7.22 8.48
CA TYR A 149 7.69 6.81 7.17
C TYR A 149 9.20 6.60 7.22
N GLU A 150 9.66 5.50 6.67
CA GLU A 150 11.07 5.18 6.49
C GLU A 150 11.31 4.83 5.02
N SER A 151 12.37 5.38 4.43
CA SER A 151 12.72 5.12 3.04
C SER A 151 14.19 5.41 2.79
N ASN A 152 14.78 4.74 1.81
CA ASN A 152 16.08 5.11 1.24
C ASN A 152 15.96 6.08 0.05
N VAL A 153 14.74 6.53 -0.31
CA VAL A 153 14.52 7.50 -1.39
C VAL A 153 14.79 8.90 -0.85
N ASN A 154 15.71 9.62 -1.46
CA ASN A 154 15.94 11.03 -1.15
C ASN A 154 15.00 11.96 -1.95
N PHE A 155 14.91 13.23 -1.54
CA PHE A 155 14.01 14.20 -2.18
C PHE A 155 14.33 14.43 -3.67
N THR A 156 15.60 14.35 -4.07
CA THR A 156 16.01 14.49 -5.47
C THR A 156 15.49 13.32 -6.31
N ASP A 157 15.64 12.10 -5.79
CA ASP A 157 15.14 10.90 -6.47
C ASP A 157 13.62 10.92 -6.61
N ILE A 158 12.90 11.38 -5.59
CA ILE A 158 11.45 11.55 -5.65
C ILE A 158 11.05 12.51 -6.77
N SER A 159 11.75 13.64 -6.87
CA SER A 159 11.46 14.63 -7.92
C SER A 159 11.71 14.05 -9.32
N LEU A 160 12.78 13.27 -9.50
CA LEU A 160 13.09 12.58 -10.76
C LEU A 160 12.07 11.47 -11.06
N LEU A 161 11.69 10.69 -10.07
CA LEU A 161 10.66 9.65 -10.21
C LEU A 161 9.31 10.28 -10.58
N ALA A 162 8.91 11.36 -9.92
CA ALA A 162 7.68 12.08 -10.23
C ALA A 162 7.65 12.60 -11.67
N LEU A 163 8.79 13.07 -12.19
CA LEU A 163 8.90 13.49 -13.59
C LEU A 163 8.83 12.31 -14.58
N LYS A 164 9.47 11.19 -14.24
CA LYS A 164 9.46 9.98 -15.09
C LYS A 164 8.09 9.30 -15.12
N PHE A 165 7.42 9.26 -13.99
CA PHE A 165 6.15 8.55 -13.81
C PHE A 165 4.91 9.46 -13.90
N ARG A 166 5.09 10.69 -14.37
CA ARG A 166 3.98 11.67 -14.47
C ARG A 166 2.80 11.24 -15.37
N ASN A 167 3.00 10.22 -16.20
CA ASN A 167 1.99 9.69 -17.11
C ASN A 167 1.47 8.31 -16.67
N ILE A 168 1.91 7.79 -15.52
CA ILE A 168 1.41 6.54 -14.97
C ILE A 168 0.16 6.86 -14.14
N ASP A 169 -0.90 6.07 -14.33
CA ASP A 169 -2.13 6.13 -13.56
C ASP A 169 -2.51 4.72 -13.04
N SER A 170 -3.66 4.61 -12.39
CA SER A 170 -4.15 3.34 -11.86
C SER A 170 -4.43 2.29 -12.92
N ASP A 171 -4.71 2.69 -14.17
CA ASP A 171 -4.99 1.78 -15.29
C ASP A 171 -3.73 1.05 -15.76
N ASP A 172 -2.54 1.60 -15.45
CA ASP A 172 -1.25 0.95 -15.70
C ASP A 172 -0.95 -0.19 -14.70
N LEU A 173 -1.70 -0.27 -13.59
CA LEU A 173 -1.54 -1.31 -12.58
C LEU A 173 -2.11 -2.65 -13.08
N ARG A 174 -1.25 -3.62 -13.29
CA ARG A 174 -1.64 -4.97 -13.70
C ARG A 174 -1.50 -5.96 -12.55
N THR A 175 -2.56 -6.73 -12.32
CA THR A 175 -2.50 -7.88 -11.40
C THR A 175 -1.92 -9.07 -12.15
N ILE A 176 -0.84 -9.63 -11.62
CA ILE A 176 -0.29 -10.91 -12.10
C ILE A 176 -0.96 -11.99 -11.26
N PRO A 177 -1.78 -12.87 -11.86
CA PRO A 177 -2.36 -13.98 -11.12
C PRO A 177 -1.25 -14.96 -10.72
N PHE A 178 -1.19 -15.31 -9.44
CA PHE A 178 -0.37 -16.41 -8.97
C PHE A 178 -1.22 -17.68 -9.03
N GLU A 179 -0.74 -18.71 -9.71
CA GLU A 179 -1.33 -20.04 -9.61
C GLU A 179 -1.02 -20.58 -8.22
N THR A 180 -2.06 -20.81 -7.43
CA THR A 180 -1.94 -21.53 -6.15
C THR A 180 -2.00 -23.01 -6.45
N THR A 181 -0.87 -23.69 -6.36
CA THR A 181 -0.81 -25.17 -6.31
C THR A 181 -1.17 -25.66 -4.92
#